data_c00bcf10cb87931f9ff19000f5ab4ccb
#
_entry.id   c00bcf10cb87931f9ff19000f5ab4ccb
#
_cell.length_a   1.000
_cell.length_b   1.000
_cell.length_c   1.000
_cell.angle_alpha   90.00
_cell.angle_beta   90.00
_cell.angle_gamma   90.00
#
_symmetry.space_group_name_H-M   'P 1'
#
loop_
_entity.id
_entity.type
_entity.pdbx_description
1 polymer ?
#
loop_
_entity_poly.entity_id
_entity_poly.type
_entity_poly.pdbx_seq_one_letter_code
_entity_poly.pdbx_strand_id
1 'polypeptide(L)'
;DPNTSPAYAIAIQALYAGAYAIRSALKKRTGDDFVVGPLEGLWTSADDSAFVARDKGEWDWTMMIPLPDAVSSQDIVDGLGQAACKKPDLPIAALKELPLTEGRSLQILHVGTYDDEAPTLARLHDEIMPRLGLTWNGPHHEIYLSDPRRVAPEKMKTVLRQPVKPESE
;
A
#
# COMPACT_ATOMS: atom_id res chain seq x y z
N ASP A 1 11.65 7.16 9.47
CA ASP A 1 10.25 7.60 9.61
C ASP A 1 9.73 8.06 8.24
N PRO A 2 8.72 7.38 7.67
CA PRO A 2 8.16 7.72 6.36
C PRO A 2 7.55 9.13 6.30
N ASN A 3 7.01 9.64 7.40
CA ASN A 3 6.37 10.95 7.46
C ASN A 3 7.35 12.12 7.26
N THR A 4 8.65 11.89 7.52
CA THR A 4 9.70 12.90 7.42
C THR A 4 10.69 12.62 6.30
N SER A 5 10.60 11.44 5.65
CA SER A 5 11.53 11.00 4.62
C SER A 5 11.20 11.64 3.25
N PRO A 6 12.10 12.44 2.66
CA PRO A 6 11.95 12.90 1.28
C PRO A 6 11.83 11.74 0.27
N ALA A 7 12.51 10.60 0.55
CA ALA A 7 12.48 9.43 -0.30
C ALA A 7 11.07 8.83 -0.39
N TYR A 8 10.32 8.82 0.72
CA TYR A 8 8.93 8.36 0.76
C TYR A 8 8.03 9.20 -0.16
N ALA A 9 8.10 10.54 -0.04
CA ALA A 9 7.32 11.43 -0.88
C ALA A 9 7.65 11.31 -2.38
N ILE A 10 8.93 11.13 -2.71
CA ILE A 10 9.41 10.93 -4.08
C ILE A 10 8.91 9.58 -4.63
N ALA A 11 8.96 8.52 -3.83
CA ALA A 11 8.45 7.19 -4.22
C ALA A 11 6.94 7.23 -4.54
N ILE A 12 6.13 7.90 -3.73
CA ILE A 12 4.69 8.08 -3.98
C ILE A 12 4.45 8.84 -5.29
N GLN A 13 5.22 9.91 -5.55
CA GLN A 13 5.11 10.66 -6.79
C GLN A 13 5.45 9.80 -8.01
N ALA A 14 6.50 8.97 -7.91
CA ALA A 14 6.89 8.04 -8.96
C ALA A 14 5.81 6.99 -9.22
N LEU A 15 5.23 6.40 -8.17
CA LEU A 15 4.14 5.42 -8.26
C LEU A 15 2.93 5.99 -9.00
N TYR A 16 2.45 7.17 -8.61
CA TYR A 16 1.31 7.78 -9.29
C TYR A 16 1.64 8.16 -10.74
N ALA A 17 2.84 8.70 -11.01
CA ALA A 17 3.27 8.99 -12.38
C ALA A 17 3.28 7.73 -13.26
N GLY A 18 3.81 6.62 -12.73
CA GLY A 18 3.79 5.31 -13.39
C GLY A 18 2.38 4.78 -13.60
N ALA A 19 1.54 4.75 -12.57
CA ALA A 19 0.19 4.22 -12.64
C ALA A 19 -0.70 4.96 -13.67
N TYR A 20 -0.65 6.29 -13.70
CA TYR A 20 -1.38 7.07 -14.69
C TYR A 20 -0.85 6.88 -16.11
N ALA A 21 0.46 6.68 -16.29
CA ALA A 21 1.03 6.41 -17.61
C ALA A 21 0.66 4.99 -18.10
N ILE A 22 0.66 3.99 -17.21
CA ILE A 22 0.19 2.63 -17.51
C ILE A 22 -1.30 2.65 -17.90
N ARG A 23 -2.14 3.38 -17.16
CA ARG A 23 -3.54 3.60 -17.52
C ARG A 23 -3.68 4.15 -18.94
N SER A 24 -2.85 5.14 -19.29
CA SER A 24 -2.86 5.73 -20.61
C SER A 24 -2.41 4.76 -21.71
N ALA A 25 -1.45 3.89 -21.41
CA ALA A 25 -0.98 2.86 -22.33
C ALA A 25 -2.07 1.81 -22.61
N LEU A 26 -2.74 1.30 -21.55
CA LEU A 26 -3.88 0.40 -21.69
C LEU A 26 -4.97 1.04 -22.56
N LYS A 27 -5.38 2.27 -22.22
CA LYS A 27 -6.43 2.97 -22.97
C LYS A 27 -6.10 3.14 -24.44
N LYS A 28 -4.83 3.42 -24.76
CA LYS A 28 -4.37 3.54 -26.14
C LYS A 28 -4.43 2.21 -26.87
N ARG A 29 -4.13 1.09 -26.18
CA ARG A 29 -4.13 -0.25 -26.79
C ARG A 29 -5.53 -0.83 -26.98
N THR A 30 -6.41 -0.68 -25.99
CA THR A 30 -7.70 -1.39 -25.95
C THR A 30 -8.91 -0.47 -26.17
N GLY A 31 -8.78 0.83 -25.92
CA GLY A 31 -9.92 1.75 -25.79
C GLY A 31 -10.55 1.75 -24.40
N ASP A 32 -10.26 0.75 -23.56
CA ASP A 32 -10.79 0.65 -22.20
C ASP A 32 -10.04 1.59 -21.24
N ASP A 33 -10.67 1.89 -20.12
CA ASP A 33 -10.13 2.77 -19.11
C ASP A 33 -10.33 2.18 -17.70
N PHE A 34 -9.52 2.57 -16.74
CA PHE A 34 -9.71 2.19 -15.35
C PHE A 34 -9.40 3.36 -14.40
N VAL A 35 -9.95 3.32 -13.21
CA VAL A 35 -9.61 4.28 -12.16
C VAL A 35 -8.33 3.79 -11.48
N VAL A 36 -7.30 4.65 -11.44
CA VAL A 36 -6.08 4.36 -10.65
C VAL A 36 -6.48 4.12 -9.20
N GLY A 37 -6.08 2.98 -8.67
CA GLY A 37 -6.42 2.54 -7.33
C GLY A 37 -5.84 3.43 -6.23
N PRO A 38 -6.22 3.18 -4.99
CA PRO A 38 -5.63 3.87 -3.85
C PRO A 38 -4.14 3.53 -3.72
N LEU A 39 -3.42 4.39 -3.01
CA LEU A 39 -2.09 4.05 -2.52
C LEU A 39 -2.23 2.95 -1.46
N GLU A 40 -1.33 1.99 -1.48
CA GLU A 40 -1.27 0.90 -0.52
C GLU A 40 0.17 0.77 0.00
N GLY A 41 0.32 0.26 1.22
CA GLY A 41 1.63 0.06 1.83
C GLY A 41 1.71 -1.28 2.54
N LEU A 42 2.79 -2.03 2.27
CA LEU A 42 3.18 -3.18 3.09
C LEU A 42 4.20 -2.70 4.10
N TRP A 43 3.94 -3.02 5.35
CA TRP A 43 4.75 -2.62 6.49
C TRP A 43 5.34 -3.85 7.17
N THR A 44 6.65 -3.85 7.30
CA THR A 44 7.39 -4.91 7.99
C THR A 44 8.35 -4.31 9.01
N SER A 45 8.67 -5.07 10.02
CA SER A 45 9.73 -4.78 10.96
C SER A 45 10.58 -6.05 11.15
N ALA A 46 11.85 -5.87 11.41
CA ALA A 46 12.74 -6.99 11.75
C ALA A 46 12.38 -7.67 13.07
N ASP A 47 11.62 -6.96 13.93
CA ASP A 47 11.12 -7.45 15.21
C ASP A 47 9.62 -7.11 15.35
N ASP A 48 8.79 -8.13 15.56
CA ASP A 48 7.36 -7.97 15.79
C ASP A 48 7.05 -7.03 16.97
N SER A 49 7.96 -6.91 17.94
CA SER A 49 7.85 -5.97 19.06
C SER A 49 7.89 -4.51 18.63
N ALA A 50 8.59 -4.17 17.54
CA ALA A 50 8.64 -2.80 17.01
C ALA A 50 7.28 -2.36 16.41
N PHE A 51 6.48 -3.33 15.94
CA PHE A 51 5.10 -3.09 15.51
C PHE A 51 4.22 -2.73 16.70
N VAL A 52 4.36 -3.45 17.81
CA VAL A 52 3.63 -3.20 19.05
C VAL A 52 4.09 -1.88 19.71
N ALA A 53 5.40 -1.62 19.69
CA ALA A 53 6.00 -0.39 20.23
C ALA A 53 5.80 0.85 19.33
N ARG A 54 5.33 0.66 18.08
CA ARG A 54 5.17 1.72 17.09
C ARG A 54 6.43 2.53 16.79
N ASP A 55 7.58 1.88 16.85
CA ASP A 55 8.84 2.51 16.45
C ASP A 55 8.91 2.60 14.91
N LYS A 56 8.33 3.68 14.38
CA LYS A 56 8.25 3.93 12.93
C LYS A 56 9.65 4.09 12.29
N GLY A 57 10.69 4.27 13.07
CA GLY A 57 12.07 4.34 12.61
C GLY A 57 12.64 2.99 12.17
N GLU A 58 12.11 1.90 12.74
CA GLU A 58 12.52 0.52 12.45
C GLU A 58 11.60 -0.19 11.44
N TRP A 59 10.69 0.55 10.81
CA TRP A 59 9.79 -0.02 9.83
C TRP A 59 10.34 0.07 8.42
N ASP A 60 10.38 -1.08 7.77
CA ASP A 60 10.54 -1.17 6.33
C ASP A 60 9.17 -1.05 5.64
N TRP A 61 9.13 -0.37 4.52
CA TRP A 61 7.91 -0.14 3.77
C TRP A 61 8.07 -0.43 2.28
N THR A 62 7.03 -1.01 1.70
CA THR A 62 6.86 -1.15 0.25
C THR A 62 5.57 -0.47 -0.16
N MET A 63 5.67 0.67 -0.82
CA MET A 63 4.52 1.38 -1.34
C MET A 63 4.14 0.86 -2.72
N MET A 64 2.84 0.73 -2.98
CA MET A 64 2.32 0.17 -4.21
C MET A 64 0.99 0.80 -4.62
N ILE A 65 0.63 0.63 -5.88
CA ILE A 65 -0.68 0.96 -6.43
C ILE A 65 -1.16 -0.27 -7.21
N PRO A 66 -2.36 -0.82 -6.91
CA PRO A 66 -2.87 -2.00 -7.59
C PRO A 66 -3.20 -1.69 -9.05
N LEU A 67 -2.90 -2.65 -9.92
CA LEU A 67 -3.26 -2.61 -11.33
C LEU A 67 -4.33 -3.68 -11.61
N PRO A 68 -5.34 -3.39 -12.45
CA PRO A 68 -6.33 -4.39 -12.82
C PRO A 68 -5.74 -5.46 -13.75
N ASP A 69 -6.33 -6.64 -13.76
CA ASP A 69 -5.90 -7.79 -14.57
C ASP A 69 -5.85 -7.53 -16.08
N ALA A 70 -6.58 -6.51 -16.54
CA ALA A 70 -6.57 -6.09 -17.95
C ALA A 70 -5.27 -5.44 -18.40
N VAL A 71 -4.44 -5.00 -17.44
CA VAL A 71 -3.12 -4.40 -17.73
C VAL A 71 -2.14 -5.51 -18.09
N SER A 72 -1.58 -5.44 -19.29
CA SER A 72 -0.53 -6.36 -19.73
C SER A 72 0.86 -5.88 -19.33
N SER A 73 1.84 -6.80 -19.32
CA SER A 73 3.25 -6.44 -19.10
C SER A 73 3.75 -5.42 -20.14
N GLN A 74 3.21 -5.42 -21.37
CA GLN A 74 3.55 -4.42 -22.37
C GLN A 74 3.01 -3.04 -22.00
N ASP A 75 1.81 -2.94 -21.45
CA ASP A 75 1.26 -1.66 -20.97
C ASP A 75 2.13 -1.09 -19.85
N ILE A 76 2.66 -1.96 -18.97
CA ILE A 76 3.57 -1.56 -17.89
C ILE A 76 4.86 -0.99 -18.48
N VAL A 77 5.50 -1.72 -19.39
CA VAL A 77 6.74 -1.28 -20.06
C VAL A 77 6.54 0.06 -20.79
N ASP A 78 5.50 0.16 -21.60
CA ASP A 78 5.19 1.37 -22.37
C ASP A 78 4.83 2.54 -21.47
N GLY A 79 4.02 2.30 -20.42
CA GLY A 79 3.62 3.31 -19.46
C GLY A 79 4.80 3.85 -18.65
N LEU A 80 5.63 2.96 -18.10
CA LEU A 80 6.81 3.37 -17.33
C LEU A 80 7.83 4.09 -18.21
N GLY A 81 8.04 3.64 -19.44
CA GLY A 81 8.89 4.34 -20.41
C GLY A 81 8.40 5.77 -20.71
N GLN A 82 7.09 5.95 -20.90
CA GLN A 82 6.49 7.28 -21.08
C GLN A 82 6.61 8.16 -19.82
N ALA A 83 6.39 7.57 -18.64
CA ALA A 83 6.53 8.29 -17.38
C ALA A 83 7.97 8.77 -17.16
N ALA A 84 8.98 7.92 -17.42
CA ALA A 84 10.39 8.28 -17.30
C ALA A 84 10.77 9.44 -18.23
N CYS A 85 10.27 9.45 -19.46
CA CYS A 85 10.50 10.55 -20.38
C CYS A 85 9.86 11.88 -19.94
N LYS A 86 8.66 11.80 -19.35
CA LYS A 86 7.91 13.01 -18.92
C LYS A 86 8.35 13.54 -17.57
N LYS A 87 8.90 12.69 -16.70
CA LYS A 87 9.30 12.97 -15.33
C LYS A 87 10.70 12.43 -15.04
N PRO A 88 11.73 12.97 -15.73
CA PRO A 88 13.11 12.47 -15.62
C PRO A 88 13.69 12.61 -14.21
N ASP A 89 13.15 13.53 -13.40
CA ASP A 89 13.58 13.76 -12.02
C ASP A 89 13.01 12.73 -11.02
N LEU A 90 12.04 11.91 -11.45
CA LEU A 90 11.47 10.86 -10.59
C LEU A 90 12.14 9.50 -10.87
N PRO A 91 12.33 8.65 -9.84
CA PRO A 91 12.97 7.35 -9.98
C PRO A 91 12.02 6.29 -10.60
N ILE A 92 11.44 6.60 -11.76
CA ILE A 92 10.49 5.69 -12.45
C ILE A 92 11.13 4.33 -12.75
N ALA A 93 12.42 4.30 -13.07
CA ALA A 93 13.15 3.07 -13.36
C ALA A 93 13.29 2.14 -12.12
N ALA A 94 13.06 2.65 -10.92
CA ALA A 94 13.03 1.85 -9.69
C ALA A 94 11.69 1.15 -9.44
N LEU A 95 10.62 1.54 -10.15
CA LEU A 95 9.32 0.89 -10.04
C LEU A 95 9.38 -0.53 -10.61
N LYS A 96 8.74 -1.46 -9.90
CA LYS A 96 8.71 -2.88 -10.27
C LYS A 96 7.29 -3.41 -10.17
N GLU A 97 6.96 -4.37 -11.01
CA GLU A 97 5.78 -5.19 -10.83
C GLU A 97 5.97 -6.10 -9.61
N LEU A 98 4.96 -6.14 -8.75
CA LEU A 98 4.95 -6.98 -7.55
C LEU A 98 3.71 -7.88 -7.60
N PRO A 99 3.83 -9.16 -7.96
CA PRO A 99 2.77 -10.14 -7.75
C PRO A 99 2.55 -10.32 -6.25
N LEU A 100 1.32 -10.07 -5.78
CA LEU A 100 0.97 -10.17 -4.35
C LEU A 100 -0.15 -11.18 -4.16
N THR A 101 0.08 -12.16 -3.29
CA THR A 101 -0.93 -13.13 -2.86
C THR A 101 -0.89 -13.23 -1.35
N GLU A 102 -1.86 -12.62 -0.68
CA GLU A 102 -1.89 -12.55 0.79
C GLU A 102 -2.62 -13.73 1.44
N GLY A 103 -3.43 -14.45 0.66
CA GLY A 103 -4.26 -15.53 1.18
C GLY A 103 -5.34 -15.02 2.12
N ARG A 104 -5.64 -15.83 3.17
CA ARG A 104 -6.62 -15.46 4.19
C ARG A 104 -6.14 -14.26 4.97
N SER A 105 -6.99 -13.23 5.06
CA SER A 105 -6.65 -12.00 5.76
C SER A 105 -7.81 -11.51 6.61
N LEU A 106 -7.52 -10.86 7.72
CA LEU A 106 -8.46 -10.04 8.47
C LEU A 106 -8.27 -8.58 8.09
N GLN A 107 -9.34 -7.82 8.08
CA GLN A 107 -9.24 -6.38 7.85
C GLN A 107 -10.29 -5.61 8.65
N ILE A 108 -9.93 -4.38 9.00
CA ILE A 108 -10.79 -3.45 9.72
C ILE A 108 -10.65 -2.05 9.11
N LEU A 109 -11.76 -1.32 9.05
CA LEU A 109 -11.73 0.08 8.64
C LEU A 109 -11.37 0.95 9.84
N HIS A 110 -10.28 1.71 9.71
CA HIS A 110 -9.95 2.83 10.59
C HIS A 110 -10.52 4.13 10.02
N VAL A 111 -11.10 4.96 10.89
CA VAL A 111 -11.55 6.32 10.56
C VAL A 111 -10.86 7.27 11.53
N GLY A 112 -10.03 8.15 11.02
CA GLY A 112 -9.17 9.05 11.79
C GLY A 112 -7.80 9.24 11.15
N THR A 113 -6.90 9.86 11.88
CA THR A 113 -5.51 10.05 11.43
C THR A 113 -4.70 8.75 11.56
N TYR A 114 -3.58 8.67 10.87
CA TYR A 114 -2.64 7.55 11.01
C TYR A 114 -2.07 7.43 12.44
N ASP A 115 -2.00 8.54 13.19
CA ASP A 115 -1.52 8.53 14.56
C ASP A 115 -2.56 7.95 15.55
N ASP A 116 -3.84 7.94 15.14
CA ASP A 116 -4.95 7.41 15.94
C ASP A 116 -5.24 5.92 15.67
N GLU A 117 -4.45 5.23 14.86
CA GLU A 117 -4.67 3.83 14.46
C GLU A 117 -4.40 2.82 15.58
N ALA A 118 -3.65 3.19 16.64
CA ALA A 118 -3.24 2.26 17.69
C ALA A 118 -4.38 1.45 18.31
N PRO A 119 -5.52 2.04 18.72
CA PRO A 119 -6.62 1.27 19.28
C PRO A 119 -7.25 0.29 18.27
N THR A 120 -7.30 0.70 16.99
CA THR A 120 -7.86 -0.15 15.91
C THR A 120 -6.94 -1.34 15.62
N LEU A 121 -5.62 -1.11 15.59
CA LEU A 121 -4.62 -2.16 15.44
C LEU A 121 -4.62 -3.11 16.63
N ALA A 122 -4.64 -2.60 17.86
CA ALA A 122 -4.72 -3.43 19.07
C ALA A 122 -5.97 -4.31 19.03
N ARG A 123 -7.13 -3.76 18.63
CA ARG A 123 -8.35 -4.55 18.48
C ARG A 123 -8.19 -5.68 17.46
N LEU A 124 -7.51 -5.42 16.33
CA LEU A 124 -7.28 -6.43 15.30
C LEU A 124 -6.32 -7.51 15.79
N HIS A 125 -5.17 -7.12 16.33
CA HIS A 125 -4.06 -8.01 16.63
C HIS A 125 -4.20 -8.69 18.00
N ASP A 126 -4.63 -7.96 19.04
CA ASP A 126 -4.59 -8.45 20.41
C ASP A 126 -5.94 -9.05 20.88
N GLU A 127 -7.05 -8.70 20.17
CA GLU A 127 -8.37 -9.21 20.54
C GLU A 127 -8.92 -10.18 19.47
N ILE A 128 -9.01 -9.75 18.20
CA ILE A 128 -9.72 -10.50 17.15
C ILE A 128 -8.89 -11.71 16.71
N MET A 129 -7.61 -11.54 16.41
CA MET A 129 -6.75 -12.62 15.96
C MET A 129 -6.68 -13.77 16.99
N PRO A 130 -6.33 -13.53 18.28
CA PRO A 130 -6.28 -14.59 19.29
C PRO A 130 -7.63 -15.28 19.51
N ARG A 131 -8.73 -14.49 19.55
CA ARG A 131 -10.09 -15.06 19.71
C ARG A 131 -10.47 -16.02 18.58
N LEU A 132 -9.91 -15.84 17.39
CA LEU A 132 -10.15 -16.69 16.22
C LEU A 132 -9.09 -17.80 16.07
N GLY A 133 -8.12 -17.91 17.00
CA GLY A 133 -7.00 -18.86 16.90
C GLY A 133 -6.11 -18.60 15.69
N LEU A 134 -5.87 -17.34 15.37
CA LEU A 134 -5.10 -16.91 14.22
C LEU A 134 -3.82 -16.19 14.63
N THR A 135 -2.77 -16.37 13.83
CA THR A 135 -1.50 -15.67 13.94
C THR A 135 -1.09 -15.03 12.61
N TRP A 136 -0.01 -14.30 12.63
CA TRP A 136 0.54 -13.56 11.49
C TRP A 136 0.97 -14.49 10.35
N ASN A 137 0.70 -14.07 9.10
CA ASN A 137 1.10 -14.79 7.89
C ASN A 137 1.59 -13.83 6.78
N GLY A 138 2.26 -12.78 7.13
CA GLY A 138 2.81 -11.81 6.19
C GLY A 138 2.82 -10.38 6.73
N PRO A 139 3.29 -9.44 5.92
CA PRO A 139 3.34 -8.02 6.26
C PRO A 139 1.98 -7.45 6.65
N HIS A 140 1.99 -6.46 7.52
CA HIS A 140 0.83 -5.60 7.72
C HIS A 140 0.58 -4.77 6.46
N HIS A 141 -0.67 -4.71 6.02
CA HIS A 141 -1.06 -4.04 4.78
C HIS A 141 -2.06 -2.93 5.05
N GLU A 142 -1.72 -1.72 4.65
CA GLU A 142 -2.58 -0.55 4.74
C GLU A 142 -3.05 -0.10 3.36
N ILE A 143 -4.35 0.20 3.24
CA ILE A 143 -4.97 0.69 2.00
C ILE A 143 -5.54 2.07 2.29
N TYR A 144 -4.95 3.11 1.72
CA TYR A 144 -5.27 4.51 2.00
C TYR A 144 -6.41 5.00 1.13
N LEU A 145 -7.64 4.92 1.65
CA LEU A 145 -8.85 5.29 0.92
C LEU A 145 -9.06 6.80 0.82
N SER A 146 -8.34 7.57 1.61
CA SER A 146 -8.45 9.04 1.65
C SER A 146 -7.13 9.71 1.27
N ASP A 147 -7.22 10.78 0.48
CA ASP A 147 -6.09 11.69 0.26
C ASP A 147 -6.02 12.68 1.43
N PRO A 148 -4.95 12.65 2.26
CA PRO A 148 -4.81 13.54 3.43
C PRO A 148 -4.75 15.02 3.08
N ARG A 149 -4.52 15.37 1.80
CA ARG A 149 -4.54 16.76 1.32
C ARG A 149 -5.94 17.28 1.03
N ARG A 150 -6.95 16.40 0.97
CA ARG A 150 -8.32 16.70 0.55
C ARG A 150 -9.37 16.37 1.56
N VAL A 151 -9.06 15.49 2.50
CA VAL A 151 -10.01 14.99 3.51
C VAL A 151 -9.57 15.49 4.88
N ALA A 152 -10.52 15.98 5.67
CA ALA A 152 -10.26 16.40 7.05
C ALA A 152 -9.74 15.21 7.87
N PRO A 153 -8.76 15.42 8.78
CA PRO A 153 -8.08 14.34 9.50
C PRO A 153 -9.05 13.34 10.15
N GLU A 154 -10.08 13.82 10.82
CA GLU A 154 -11.07 12.99 11.53
C GLU A 154 -11.99 12.17 10.59
N LYS A 155 -11.93 12.42 9.28
CA LYS A 155 -12.70 11.71 8.23
C LYS A 155 -11.85 10.85 7.33
N MET A 156 -10.55 10.83 7.55
CA MET A 156 -9.65 9.96 6.81
C MET A 156 -10.03 8.49 7.03
N LYS A 157 -9.80 7.68 6.02
CA LYS A 157 -10.15 6.24 6.04
C LYS A 157 -8.97 5.43 5.55
N THR A 158 -8.59 4.45 6.35
CA THR A 158 -7.57 3.46 6.02
C THR A 158 -8.14 2.06 6.27
N VAL A 159 -7.98 1.15 5.34
CA VAL A 159 -8.20 -0.27 5.63
C VAL A 159 -6.89 -0.84 6.19
N LEU A 160 -6.96 -1.35 7.41
CA LEU A 160 -5.88 -2.07 8.08
C LEU A 160 -6.11 -3.56 7.84
N ARG A 161 -5.21 -4.22 7.13
CA ARG A 161 -5.30 -5.64 6.75
C ARG A 161 -4.13 -6.40 7.32
N GLN A 162 -4.41 -7.58 7.85
CA GLN A 162 -3.41 -8.51 8.33
C GLN A 162 -3.61 -9.88 7.69
N PRO A 163 -2.68 -10.35 6.85
CA PRO A 163 -2.64 -11.74 6.43
C PRO A 163 -2.47 -12.67 7.64
N VAL A 164 -3.25 -13.76 7.69
CA VAL A 164 -3.33 -14.62 8.87
C VAL A 164 -3.33 -16.09 8.49
N LYS A 165 -2.86 -16.92 9.44
CA LYS A 165 -2.95 -18.38 9.40
C LYS A 165 -3.41 -18.91 10.76
N PRO A 166 -3.85 -20.18 10.85
CA PRO A 166 -4.08 -20.83 12.14
C PRO A 166 -2.84 -20.81 13.02
N GLU A 167 -3.01 -20.58 14.32
CA GLU A 167 -1.89 -20.55 15.28
C GLU A 167 -1.18 -21.91 15.42
N SER A 168 -1.86 -22.99 15.06
CA SER A 168 -1.36 -24.39 15.14
C SER A 168 -0.63 -24.86 13.89
N GLU A 169 -0.44 -24.02 12.92
CA GLU A 169 0.37 -24.23 11.72
C GLU A 169 1.62 -23.33 11.79
#